data_be3f65588db384c6ece778be4793eb63
#
_entry.id   be3f65588db384c6ece778be4793eb63
#
_cell.length_a   1.000
_cell.length_b   1.000
_cell.length_c   1.000
_cell.angle_alpha   90.00
_cell.angle_beta   90.00
_cell.angle_gamma   90.00
#
_symmetry.space_group_name_H-M   'P 1'
#
loop_
_entity.id
_entity.type
_entity.pdbx_description
1 polymer ?
#
loop_
_entity_poly.entity_id
_entity_poly.type
_entity_poly.pdbx_seq_one_letter_code
_entity_poly.pdbx_strand_id
1 'polypeptide(L)' 'MSVKLNGNKYSAAGTRVPSELLPTAIRYEKARALAFEHLGQPHRAEECLALKRFYERRKMEEH' A
#
# COMPACT_ATOMS: atom_id res chain seq x y z
N MET A 1 -18.27 8.96 12.88
CA MET A 1 -18.16 8.99 11.75
C MET A 1 -16.87 8.81 11.15
N SER A 2 -16.09 9.66 11.17
CA SER A 2 -14.82 9.51 10.51
C SER A 2 -13.98 8.45 11.15
N VAL A 3 -14.29 8.10 12.32
CA VAL A 3 -13.49 7.11 12.98
C VAL A 3 -13.41 5.81 12.28
N LYS A 4 -14.50 5.35 11.78
CA LYS A 4 -14.47 4.13 11.13
C LYS A 4 -13.70 4.21 9.91
N LEU A 5 -13.55 5.30 9.34
CA LEU A 5 -12.74 5.40 8.17
C LEU A 5 -11.30 5.06 8.46
N ASN A 6 -10.88 5.29 9.68
CA ASN A 6 -9.51 4.99 10.02
C ASN A 6 -9.20 3.52 9.96
N GLY A 7 -10.13 2.71 10.36
CA GLY A 7 -9.90 1.28 10.34
C GLY A 7 -9.74 0.74 8.93
N ASN A 8 -10.39 1.38 7.98
CA ASN A 8 -10.35 0.91 6.61
C ASN A 8 -9.52 1.79 5.72
N LYS A 9 -8.75 2.65 6.34
CA LYS A 9 -8.01 3.62 5.59
C LYS A 9 -7.15 3.02 4.48
N TYR A 10 -6.41 2.01 4.80
CA TYR A 10 -5.51 1.43 3.82
C TYR A 10 -6.23 0.73 2.70
N SER A 11 -7.28 0.02 3.04
CA SER A 11 -8.07 -0.65 2.02
C SER A 11 -8.69 0.35 1.07
N ALA A 12 -9.22 1.42 1.63
CA ALA A 12 -9.85 2.44 0.79
C ALA A 12 -8.82 3.06 -0.13
N ALA A 13 -7.65 3.36 0.39
CA ALA A 13 -6.60 3.93 -0.43
C ALA A 13 -6.22 2.99 -1.56
N GLY A 14 -6.11 1.71 -1.24
CA GLY A 14 -5.74 0.73 -2.26
C GLY A 14 -6.77 0.61 -3.35
N THR A 15 -8.05 0.70 -3.00
CA THR A 15 -9.09 0.57 -4.01
C THR A 15 -9.24 1.81 -4.86
N ARG A 16 -8.70 2.94 -4.40
CA ARG A 16 -8.80 4.17 -5.16
C ARG A 16 -7.72 4.36 -6.19
N VAL A 17 -6.70 3.54 -6.15
CA VAL A 17 -5.62 3.66 -7.11
C VAL A 17 -6.08 3.14 -8.46
N PRO A 18 -6.01 3.94 -9.53
CA PRO A 18 -6.40 3.46 -10.84
C PRO A 18 -5.49 2.32 -11.30
N SER A 19 -6.06 1.43 -12.09
CA SER A 19 -5.32 0.26 -12.54
C SER A 19 -4.01 0.61 -13.24
N GLU A 20 -4.03 1.65 -14.04
CA GLU A 20 -2.83 2.01 -14.80
C GLU A 20 -1.72 2.53 -13.91
N LEU A 21 -2.04 2.92 -12.68
CA LEU A 21 -1.04 3.40 -11.74
C LEU A 21 -0.56 2.32 -10.78
N LEU A 22 -1.06 1.11 -10.91
CA LEU A 22 -0.64 0.05 -10.00
C LEU A 22 0.85 -0.21 -10.01
N PRO A 23 1.52 -0.26 -11.17
CA PRO A 23 2.97 -0.47 -11.14
C PRO A 23 3.70 0.62 -10.37
N THR A 24 3.26 1.85 -10.54
CA THR A 24 3.86 2.97 -9.82
C THR A 24 3.60 2.86 -8.33
N ALA A 25 2.36 2.51 -7.95
CA ALA A 25 2.02 2.37 -6.55
C ALA A 25 2.83 1.27 -5.88
N ILE A 26 3.05 0.18 -6.60
CA ILE A 26 3.84 -0.93 -6.06
C ILE A 26 5.27 -0.46 -5.78
N ARG A 27 5.87 0.24 -6.73
CA ARG A 27 7.22 0.73 -6.52
C ARG A 27 7.31 1.75 -5.41
N TYR A 28 6.27 2.58 -5.30
CA TYR A 28 6.22 3.59 -4.27
C TYR A 28 6.21 2.94 -2.88
N GLU A 29 5.36 1.93 -2.70
CA GLU A 29 5.29 1.28 -1.39
C GLU A 29 6.55 0.51 -1.08
N LYS A 30 7.19 -0.05 -2.08
CA LYS A 30 8.45 -0.74 -1.84
C LYS A 30 9.51 0.23 -1.37
N ALA A 31 9.58 1.40 -1.99
CA ALA A 31 10.54 2.42 -1.60
C ALA A 31 10.26 2.92 -0.19
N ARG A 32 8.98 3.11 0.14
CA ARG A 32 8.61 3.56 1.46
C ARG A 32 8.98 2.53 2.51
N ALA A 33 8.77 1.25 2.20
CA ALA A 33 9.12 0.20 3.15
C ALA A 33 10.62 0.22 3.46
N LEU A 34 11.43 0.38 2.43
CA LEU A 34 12.87 0.45 2.64
C LEU A 34 13.25 1.67 3.48
N ALA A 35 12.61 2.80 3.21
CA ALA A 35 12.88 4.01 3.97
C ALA A 35 12.55 3.82 5.44
N PHE A 36 11.40 3.19 5.73
CA PHE A 36 11.03 2.96 7.12
C PHE A 36 11.97 1.98 7.81
N GLU A 37 12.48 1.00 7.08
CA GLU A 37 13.46 0.09 7.66
C GLU A 37 14.73 0.82 8.03
N HIS A 38 15.18 1.73 7.17
CA HIS A 38 16.35 2.52 7.47
C HIS A 38 16.14 3.44 8.68
N LEU A 39 14.91 3.87 8.88
CA LEU A 39 14.58 4.71 10.02
C LEU A 39 14.32 3.91 11.28
N GLY A 40 14.42 2.60 11.21
CA GLY A 40 14.17 1.77 12.38
C GLY A 40 12.72 1.67 12.75
N GLN A 41 11.83 1.73 11.77
CA GLN A 41 10.39 1.66 12.01
C GLN A 41 9.80 0.48 11.28
N PRO A 42 10.08 -0.73 11.74
CA PRO A 42 9.63 -1.94 11.03
C PRO A 42 8.12 -2.08 10.92
N HIS A 43 7.37 -1.55 11.89
CA HIS A 43 5.92 -1.64 11.79
C HIS A 43 5.40 -0.88 10.57
N ARG A 44 5.97 0.28 10.32
CA ARG A 44 5.52 1.06 9.17
C ARG A 44 5.97 0.42 7.86
N ALA A 45 7.15 -0.19 7.90
CA ALA A 45 7.62 -0.91 6.73
C ALA A 45 6.68 -2.05 6.39
N GLU A 46 6.19 -2.76 7.42
CA GLU A 46 5.27 -3.86 7.21
C GLU A 46 3.96 -3.38 6.59
N GLU A 47 3.48 -2.23 7.01
CA GLU A 47 2.26 -1.68 6.43
C GLU A 47 2.45 -1.37 4.96
N CYS A 48 3.60 -0.84 4.61
CA CYS A 48 3.89 -0.54 3.21
C CYS A 48 3.99 -1.81 2.39
N LEU A 49 4.59 -2.86 2.94
CA LEU A 49 4.69 -4.12 2.23
C LEU A 49 3.33 -4.78 2.07
N ALA A 50 2.44 -4.61 3.05
CA ALA A 50 1.09 -5.14 2.93
C ALA A 50 0.35 -4.45 1.78
N LEU A 51 0.49 -3.13 1.69
CA LEU A 51 -0.11 -2.40 0.59
C LEU A 51 0.49 -2.82 -0.75
N LYS A 52 1.79 -3.03 -0.77
CA LYS A 52 2.46 -3.46 -1.98
C LYS A 52 1.87 -4.79 -2.47
N ARG A 53 1.70 -5.73 -1.55
CA ARG A 53 1.14 -7.04 -1.91
C ARG A 53 -0.30 -6.92 -2.37
N PHE A 54 -1.06 -6.01 -1.75
CA PHE A 54 -2.43 -5.78 -2.15
C PHE A 54 -2.50 -5.27 -3.59
N TYR A 55 -1.63 -4.32 -3.92
CA TYR A 55 -1.58 -3.78 -5.27
C TYR A 55 -1.14 -4.84 -6.28
N GLU A 56 -0.18 -5.67 -5.89
CA GLU A 56 0.28 -6.72 -6.78
C GLU A 56 -0.84 -7.70 -7.08
N ARG A 57 -1.63 -8.02 -6.07
CA ARG A 57 -2.75 -8.92 -6.28
C ARG A 57 -3.78 -8.27 -7.19
N ARG A 58 -4.09 -7.01 -6.96
CA ARG A 58 -5.02 -6.31 -7.82
C ARG A 58 -4.55 -6.33 -9.27
N LYS A 59 -3.26 -6.10 -9.46
CA LYS A 59 -2.70 -6.06 -10.79
C LYS A 59 -2.88 -7.40 -11.49
N MET A 60 -2.67 -8.47 -10.77
CA MET A 60 -2.86 -9.80 -11.35
C MET A 60 -4.32 -10.08 -11.67
N GLU A 61 -5.22 -9.66 -10.81
CA GLU A 61 -6.62 -9.94 -11.00
C GLU A 61 -7.27 -9.11 -12.08
N GLU A 62 -6.71 -7.96 -12.36
CA GLU A 62 -7.27 -7.07 -13.35
C GLU A 62 -6.69 -7.28 -14.75
N HIS A 63 -5.99 -8.35 -14.94
CA HIS A 63 -5.35 -8.59 -16.18
C HIS A 63 -6.31 -8.96 -17.29
#